data_d3be9fdd181969e97c546a850f9a6fe4
#
_entry.id   d3be9fdd181969e97c546a850f9a6fe4
#
_cell.length_a   1.000
_cell.length_b   1.000
_cell.length_c   1.000
_cell.angle_alpha   90.00
_cell.angle_beta   90.00
_cell.angle_gamma   90.00
#
_symmetry.space_group_name_H-M   'P 1'
#
loop_
_entity.id
_entity.type
_entity.pdbx_description
1 polymer ?
#
loop_
_entity_poly.entity_id
_entity_poly.type
_entity_poly.pdbx_seq_one_letter_code
_entity_poly.pdbx_strand_id
1 'polypeptide(L)'
;MGILLQQFVWAVAVVLDNLLWFYLWILIISALLSWVNPDPSNPIVRFLRGVTDPVLYRVRRTFPFVVTGGIDLSPLVVILAIYFLQIFVVGSLRRLAQQIAAVTVGPLLIG
;
A
#
# COMPACT_ATOMS: atom_id res chain seq x y z
N MET A 1 -13.91 15.72 -22.08
CA MET A 1 -14.14 14.45 -21.38
C MET A 1 -12.88 13.63 -21.20
N GLY A 2 -12.08 13.42 -22.25
CA GLY A 2 -10.87 12.62 -22.15
C GLY A 2 -9.86 13.16 -21.18
N ILE A 3 -9.66 14.48 -21.13
CA ILE A 3 -8.74 15.11 -20.21
C ILE A 3 -9.21 14.91 -18.74
N LEU A 4 -10.49 15.06 -18.48
CA LEU A 4 -11.03 14.88 -17.14
C LEU A 4 -10.93 13.41 -16.71
N LEU A 5 -11.19 12.46 -17.60
CA LEU A 5 -11.04 11.06 -17.29
C LEU A 5 -9.59 10.69 -17.01
N GLN A 6 -8.66 11.21 -17.84
CA GLN A 6 -7.24 10.99 -17.65
C GLN A 6 -6.78 11.53 -16.29
N GLN A 7 -7.19 12.75 -15.94
CA GLN A 7 -6.84 13.35 -14.67
C GLN A 7 -7.46 12.59 -13.48
N PHE A 8 -8.68 12.09 -13.65
CA PHE A 8 -9.32 11.29 -12.60
C PHE A 8 -8.54 10.00 -12.32
N VAL A 9 -8.19 9.28 -13.38
CA VAL A 9 -7.44 8.02 -13.24
C VAL A 9 -6.06 8.28 -12.63
N TRP A 10 -5.38 9.34 -13.08
CA TRP A 10 -4.09 9.73 -12.52
C TRP A 10 -4.19 10.09 -11.03
N ALA A 11 -5.24 10.85 -10.66
CA ALA A 11 -5.46 11.25 -9.28
C ALA A 11 -5.70 10.04 -8.37
N VAL A 12 -6.50 9.07 -8.86
CA VAL A 12 -6.73 7.83 -8.11
C VAL A 12 -5.41 7.09 -7.88
N ALA A 13 -4.57 7.03 -8.91
CA ALA A 13 -3.26 6.38 -8.79
C ALA A 13 -2.38 7.07 -7.74
N VAL A 14 -2.33 8.39 -7.76
CA VAL A 14 -1.51 9.16 -6.82
C VAL A 14 -2.01 8.99 -5.39
N VAL A 15 -3.32 9.11 -5.17
CA VAL A 15 -3.91 8.95 -3.84
C VAL A 15 -3.66 7.53 -3.31
N LEU A 16 -3.89 6.52 -4.15
CA LEU A 16 -3.68 5.14 -3.77
C LEU A 16 -2.22 4.86 -3.41
N ASP A 17 -1.28 5.38 -4.22
CA ASP A 17 0.14 5.23 -3.95
C ASP A 17 0.54 5.86 -2.62
N ASN A 18 0.04 7.06 -2.35
CA ASN A 18 0.33 7.76 -1.09
C ASN A 18 -0.26 7.04 0.12
N LEU A 19 -1.46 6.47 -0.02
CA LEU A 19 -2.07 5.69 1.06
C LEU A 19 -1.28 4.42 1.34
N LEU A 20 -0.85 3.72 0.30
CA LEU A 20 -0.03 2.52 0.45
C LEU A 20 1.32 2.84 1.09
N TRP A 21 1.95 3.93 0.65
CA TRP A 21 3.22 4.38 1.21
C TRP A 21 3.08 4.76 2.68
N PHE A 22 2.01 5.47 3.04
CA PHE A 22 1.74 5.86 4.42
C PHE A 22 1.52 4.62 5.30
N TYR A 23 0.73 3.67 4.81
CA TYR A 23 0.48 2.42 5.55
C TYR A 23 1.76 1.59 5.71
N LEU A 24 2.61 1.59 4.69
CA LEU A 24 3.91 0.91 4.76
C LEU A 24 4.73 1.43 5.94
N TRP A 25 4.79 2.74 6.14
CA TRP A 25 5.52 3.32 7.25
C TRP A 25 4.87 3.01 8.61
N ILE A 26 3.55 3.04 8.68
CA ILE A 26 2.84 2.62 9.90
C ILE A 26 3.24 1.18 10.26
N LEU A 27 3.26 0.31 9.27
CA LEU A 27 3.60 -1.10 9.46
C LEU A 27 5.05 -1.28 9.93
N ILE A 28 5.99 -0.56 9.31
CA ILE A 28 7.40 -0.61 9.67
C ILE A 28 7.60 -0.12 11.12
N ILE A 29 7.00 1.01 11.47
CA ILE A 29 7.12 1.57 12.82
C ILE A 29 6.50 0.60 13.84
N SER A 30 5.34 0.04 13.53
CA SER A 30 4.68 -0.93 14.41
C SER A 30 5.55 -2.17 14.64
N ALA A 31 6.20 -2.66 13.58
CA ALA A 31 7.09 -3.82 13.68
C ALA A 31 8.31 -3.50 14.56
N LEU A 32 8.91 -2.33 14.39
CA LEU A 32 10.04 -1.91 15.20
C LEU A 32 9.65 -1.76 16.67
N LEU A 33 8.47 -1.21 16.95
CA LEU A 33 7.98 -1.08 18.32
C LEU A 33 7.77 -2.44 18.98
N SER A 34 7.40 -3.46 18.22
CA SER A 34 7.25 -4.81 18.76
C SER A 34 8.54 -5.35 19.34
N TRP A 35 9.69 -4.95 18.77
CA TRP A 35 11.00 -5.38 19.27
C TRP A 35 11.42 -4.63 20.53
N VAL A 36 11.02 -3.37 20.66
CA VAL A 36 11.37 -2.52 21.80
C VAL A 36 10.46 -2.82 23.01
N ASN A 37 9.37 -3.53 22.79
CA ASN A 37 8.37 -3.89 23.81
C ASN A 37 7.85 -2.65 24.55
N PRO A 38 7.22 -1.70 23.84
CA PRO A 38 6.77 -0.45 24.45
C PRO A 38 5.58 -0.67 25.36
N ASP A 39 5.27 0.36 26.17
CA ASP A 39 4.12 0.35 27.07
C ASP A 39 2.81 0.22 26.24
N PRO A 40 2.04 -0.86 26.43
CA PRO A 40 0.79 -1.05 25.68
C PRO A 40 -0.30 -0.03 26.02
N SER A 41 -0.15 0.72 27.10
CA SER A 41 -1.12 1.78 27.45
C SER A 41 -0.85 3.08 26.70
N ASN A 42 0.28 3.22 26.02
CA ASN A 42 0.60 4.40 25.23
C ASN A 42 -0.38 4.55 24.08
N PRO A 43 -1.05 5.72 23.93
CA PRO A 43 -2.05 5.91 22.87
C PRO A 43 -1.49 5.72 21.46
N ILE A 44 -0.23 6.10 21.22
CA ILE A 44 0.42 5.96 19.91
C ILE A 44 0.60 4.48 19.59
N VAL A 45 1.07 3.69 20.56
CA VAL A 45 1.25 2.25 20.40
C VAL A 45 -0.09 1.56 20.14
N ARG A 46 -1.12 1.96 20.88
CA ARG A 46 -2.47 1.41 20.70
C ARG A 46 -3.04 1.73 19.32
N PHE A 47 -2.82 2.94 18.83
CA PHE A 47 -3.25 3.32 17.49
C PHE A 47 -2.54 2.49 16.43
N LEU A 48 -1.21 2.39 16.51
CA LEU A 48 -0.42 1.64 15.53
C LEU A 48 -0.83 0.17 15.50
N ARG A 49 -1.00 -0.44 16.66
CA ARG A 49 -1.44 -1.83 16.74
C ARG A 49 -2.87 -2.00 16.25
N GLY A 50 -3.75 -1.04 16.54
CA GLY A 50 -5.13 -1.08 16.11
C GLY A 50 -5.32 -1.10 14.60
N VAL A 51 -4.41 -0.47 13.85
CA VAL A 51 -4.47 -0.43 12.39
C VAL A 51 -3.62 -1.51 11.72
N THR A 52 -2.70 -2.16 12.44
CA THR A 52 -1.83 -3.19 11.87
C THR A 52 -2.24 -4.60 12.28
N ASP A 53 -2.63 -4.82 13.52
CA ASP A 53 -2.93 -6.15 14.04
C ASP A 53 -4.01 -6.89 13.24
N PRO A 54 -5.13 -6.26 12.83
CA PRO A 54 -6.13 -6.98 12.04
C PRO A 54 -5.58 -7.55 10.73
N VAL A 55 -4.72 -6.78 10.05
CA VAL A 55 -4.12 -7.20 8.78
C VAL A 55 -3.12 -8.32 9.03
N LEU A 56 -2.26 -8.16 10.04
CA LEU A 56 -1.27 -9.19 10.39
C LEU A 56 -1.94 -10.48 10.85
N TYR A 57 -3.04 -10.36 11.60
CA TYR A 57 -3.80 -11.52 12.03
C TYR A 57 -4.34 -12.32 10.84
N ARG A 58 -4.87 -11.62 9.82
CA ARG A 58 -5.37 -12.28 8.62
C ARG A 58 -4.26 -13.00 7.87
N VAL A 59 -3.08 -12.40 7.80
CA VAL A 59 -1.93 -13.02 7.14
C VAL A 59 -1.49 -14.27 7.91
N ARG A 60 -1.40 -14.19 9.24
CA ARG A 60 -1.02 -15.35 10.06
C ARG A 60 -2.02 -16.49 9.94
N ARG A 61 -3.30 -16.15 9.84
CA ARG A 61 -4.35 -17.16 9.72
C ARG A 61 -4.35 -17.81 8.35
N THR A 62 -4.10 -17.03 7.29
CA THR A 62 -4.07 -17.53 5.92
C THR A 62 -2.81 -18.31 5.64
N PHE A 63 -1.67 -17.87 6.17
CA PHE A 63 -0.35 -18.46 5.97
C PHE A 63 0.29 -18.75 7.33
N PRO A 64 -0.13 -19.84 8.04
CA PRO A 64 0.40 -20.11 9.39
C PRO A 64 1.91 -20.29 9.44
N PHE A 65 2.54 -20.68 8.31
CA PHE A 65 3.98 -20.89 8.24
C PHE A 65 4.79 -19.60 8.36
N VAL A 66 4.15 -18.41 8.29
CA VAL A 66 4.87 -17.14 8.47
C VAL A 66 5.40 -16.97 9.91
N VAL A 67 4.78 -17.67 10.88
CA VAL A 67 5.29 -17.71 12.25
C VAL A 67 6.09 -19.00 12.39
N THR A 68 7.41 -18.90 12.35
CA THR A 68 8.30 -20.04 12.38
C THR A 68 9.45 -19.77 13.34
N GLY A 69 9.75 -20.75 14.22
CA GLY A 69 10.87 -20.65 15.13
C GLY A 69 10.81 -19.48 16.10
N GLY A 70 9.60 -19.04 16.47
CA GLY A 70 9.41 -17.90 17.35
C GLY A 70 9.51 -16.55 16.65
N ILE A 71 9.74 -16.55 15.34
CA ILE A 71 9.84 -15.32 14.52
C ILE A 71 8.55 -15.16 13.72
N ASP A 72 7.97 -13.97 13.79
CA ASP A 72 6.76 -13.61 13.05
C ASP A 72 7.16 -12.85 11.78
N LEU A 73 6.97 -13.48 10.62
CA LEU A 73 7.28 -12.89 9.32
C LEU A 73 6.05 -12.25 8.68
N SER A 74 4.90 -12.18 9.39
CA SER A 74 3.69 -11.58 8.82
C SER A 74 3.87 -10.12 8.39
N PRO A 75 4.60 -9.25 9.14
CA PRO A 75 4.86 -7.89 8.65
C PRO A 75 5.60 -7.88 7.32
N LEU A 76 6.56 -8.77 7.12
CA LEU A 76 7.31 -8.86 5.88
C LEU A 76 6.40 -9.23 4.70
N VAL A 77 5.46 -10.17 4.92
CA VAL A 77 4.51 -10.57 3.88
C VAL A 77 3.64 -9.38 3.46
N VAL A 78 3.16 -8.60 4.43
CA VAL A 78 2.33 -7.42 4.15
C VAL A 78 3.14 -6.35 3.43
N ILE A 79 4.39 -6.13 3.82
CA ILE A 79 5.29 -5.18 3.14
C ILE A 79 5.44 -5.57 1.67
N LEU A 80 5.69 -6.84 1.39
CA LEU A 80 5.83 -7.32 0.02
C LEU A 80 4.52 -7.16 -0.76
N ALA A 81 3.38 -7.40 -0.11
CA ALA A 81 2.08 -7.20 -0.74
C ALA A 81 1.85 -5.73 -1.09
N ILE A 82 2.25 -4.81 -0.22
CA ILE A 82 2.14 -3.37 -0.49
C ILE A 82 3.01 -2.98 -1.69
N TYR A 83 4.25 -3.45 -1.74
CA TYR A 83 5.12 -3.21 -2.89
C TYR A 83 4.51 -3.76 -4.18
N PHE A 84 3.94 -4.96 -4.12
CA PHE A 84 3.27 -5.54 -5.27
C PHE A 84 2.12 -4.66 -5.74
N LEU A 85 1.29 -4.17 -4.81
CA LEU A 85 0.17 -3.30 -5.15
C LEU A 85 0.63 -1.97 -5.73
N GLN A 86 1.71 -1.41 -5.21
CA GLN A 86 2.26 -0.16 -5.74
C GLN A 86 2.75 -0.34 -7.17
N ILE A 87 3.42 -1.44 -7.46
CA ILE A 87 3.96 -1.69 -8.79
C ILE A 87 2.84 -2.10 -9.75
N PHE A 88 1.98 -3.02 -9.35
CA PHE A 88 0.99 -3.61 -10.24
C PHE A 88 -0.23 -2.71 -10.40
N VAL A 89 -0.92 -2.36 -9.30
CA VAL A 89 -2.20 -1.62 -9.37
C VAL A 89 -1.94 -0.16 -9.70
N VAL A 90 -1.06 0.50 -8.94
CA VAL A 90 -0.78 1.92 -9.15
C VAL A 90 -0.09 2.12 -10.48
N GLY A 91 0.86 1.25 -10.82
CA GLY A 91 1.56 1.30 -12.11
C GLY A 91 0.60 1.11 -13.28
N SER A 92 -0.35 0.19 -13.17
CA SER A 92 -1.36 -0.04 -14.21
C SER A 92 -2.28 1.15 -14.37
N LEU A 93 -2.68 1.79 -13.27
CA LEU A 93 -3.51 3.00 -13.34
C LEU A 93 -2.76 4.15 -14.00
N ARG A 94 -1.48 4.31 -13.69
CA ARG A 94 -0.66 5.35 -14.33
C ARG A 94 -0.52 5.13 -15.82
N ARG A 95 -0.31 3.89 -16.25
CA ARG A 95 -0.24 3.54 -17.67
C ARG A 95 -1.57 3.78 -18.35
N LEU A 96 -2.67 3.43 -17.71
CA LEU A 96 -4.00 3.68 -18.24
C LEU A 96 -4.22 5.18 -18.46
N ALA A 97 -3.86 6.00 -17.48
CA ALA A 97 -3.96 7.46 -17.61
C ALA A 97 -3.13 7.97 -18.77
N GLN A 98 -1.92 7.45 -18.95
CA GLN A 98 -1.04 7.82 -20.08
C GLN A 98 -1.64 7.40 -21.42
N GLN A 99 -2.29 6.24 -21.49
CA GLN A 99 -2.96 5.79 -22.71
C GLN A 99 -4.15 6.66 -23.05
N ILE A 100 -4.93 7.08 -22.04
CA ILE A 100 -6.04 8.01 -22.25
C ILE A 100 -5.52 9.34 -22.78
N ALA A 101 -4.43 9.86 -22.22
CA ALA A 101 -3.81 11.09 -22.67
C ALA A 101 -3.33 10.98 -24.13
N ALA A 102 -2.70 9.86 -24.49
CA ALA A 102 -2.21 9.63 -25.82
C ALA A 102 -3.36 9.60 -26.84
N VAL A 103 -4.47 8.95 -26.49
CA VAL A 103 -5.65 8.88 -27.37
C VAL A 103 -6.33 10.24 -27.50
N THR A 104 -6.34 11.05 -26.43
CA THR A 104 -7.00 12.34 -26.41
C THR A 104 -6.18 13.42 -27.11
N VAL A 105 -4.86 13.44 -26.86
CA VAL A 105 -3.97 14.50 -27.32
C VAL A 105 -3.27 14.14 -28.65
N GLY A 106 -2.96 12.85 -28.83
CA GLY A 106 -2.22 12.36 -30.00
C GLY A 106 -2.80 12.79 -31.34
N PRO A 107 -4.12 12.65 -31.59
CA PRO A 107 -4.72 13.09 -32.87
C PRO A 107 -4.57 14.59 -33.08
N LEU A 108 -4.54 15.40 -32.02
CA LEU A 108 -4.39 16.84 -32.13
C LEU A 108 -2.97 17.22 -32.51
N LEU A 109 -1.97 16.41 -32.12
CA LEU A 109 -0.58 16.66 -32.46
C LEU A 109 -0.22 16.22 -33.88
N ILE A 110 -0.92 15.19 -34.39
CA ILE A 110 -0.64 14.62 -35.71
C ILE A 110 -1.43 15.34 -36.79
N GLY A 111 -2.62 15.75 -36.47
CA GLY A 111 -3.51 16.38 -37.40
C GLY A 111 -3.31 17.86 -37.56
#